data_489f11a6b1f673db547caee34c2aa3a2
#
_entry.id   489f11a6b1f673db547caee34c2aa3a2
#
_cell.length_a   1.000
_cell.length_b   1.000
_cell.length_c   1.000
_cell.angle_alpha   90.00
_cell.angle_beta   90.00
_cell.angle_gamma   90.00
#
_symmetry.space_group_name_H-M   'P 1'
#
loop_
_entity.id
_entity.type
_entity.pdbx_description
1 polymer ?
#
loop_
_entity_poly.entity_id
_entity_poly.type
_entity_poly.pdbx_seq_one_letter_code
_entity_poly.pdbx_strand_id
1 'polypeptide(L)'
;MADGWTDGKNRTLINFLVNGPRGTIFLESVDASGFSHTGLKLFDLLEKYVEKIGPKNVVQLVTDNASANISAGKYLTIRFPHIFWTPCAAHCLDLMLEDLFKIPVLKKVYERGMMVNGYIYNRPQVLNMMREFTGQREMIRAGKTRFATAFLTLKRFQKQKVNLRKMFTSEKWNTSRFAKEVEGKRATEIILMPSFWNHVVYAIKVGGPIIKVLRLVDGEKKPAMGYIYEAMDRAKEAIALAFNNNKEKYQKIFEIIDKRWTDQLHKPLHAAGYFLNPEFFYTNPEIEKDAEVMKGLYECVEKMCEDVDVQDKITYQLSKYKNADGLFGGSMAIRHRNKLSPAEWWLAYGSTTPQLQDFAVRILSLTCSASGCERNWSMFQHLHSKRRNRLAQKRLNDLVFIKYNRALKRRYDLRDKIDPISLDDIDDSNEWLMGRLDNEENNLVFGDDDLTWGDVGRAAGVGEPIYGFRSRVSSSSNEVRASTSKTTRKRPISHLLDEEEEEIDVDQESGEDQEEYKSESSRDSDDSMEEDELDLDD
;
A
#
# COMPACT_ATOMS: atom_id res chain seq x y z
N MET A 1 -7.94 12.10 -9.56
CA MET A 1 -8.13 10.66 -9.35
C MET A 1 -9.60 10.33 -9.44
N ALA A 2 -9.91 9.18 -10.01
CA ALA A 2 -11.28 8.69 -10.15
C ALA A 2 -11.31 7.19 -9.89
N ASP A 3 -12.39 6.72 -9.24
CA ASP A 3 -12.59 5.30 -8.96
C ASP A 3 -14.08 5.00 -8.85
N GLY A 4 -14.47 3.80 -9.33
CA GLY A 4 -15.86 3.36 -9.43
C GLY A 4 -16.20 2.26 -8.43
N TRP A 5 -17.44 2.29 -7.93
CA TRP A 5 -17.95 1.26 -7.04
C TRP A 5 -19.44 1.06 -7.19
N THR A 6 -19.93 -0.08 -6.76
CA THR A 6 -21.36 -0.38 -6.77
C THR A 6 -21.93 -0.27 -5.36
N ASP A 7 -22.96 0.55 -5.20
CA ASP A 7 -23.61 0.76 -3.90
C ASP A 7 -24.63 -0.36 -3.58
N GLY A 8 -25.16 -0.36 -2.34
CA GLY A 8 -26.15 -1.34 -1.89
C GLY A 8 -27.50 -1.32 -2.63
N LYS A 9 -27.67 -0.43 -3.60
CA LYS A 9 -28.83 -0.37 -4.53
C LYS A 9 -28.45 -0.78 -5.96
N ASN A 10 -27.28 -1.40 -6.14
CA ASN A 10 -26.75 -1.77 -7.46
C ASN A 10 -26.55 -0.57 -8.40
N ARG A 11 -26.27 0.63 -7.86
CA ARG A 11 -25.89 1.77 -8.68
C ARG A 11 -24.38 1.82 -8.81
N THR A 12 -23.91 2.01 -10.01
CA THR A 12 -22.49 2.26 -10.25
C THR A 12 -22.19 3.74 -10.05
N LEU A 13 -21.37 4.04 -9.06
CA LEU A 13 -20.96 5.40 -8.70
C LEU A 13 -19.48 5.58 -9.01
N ILE A 14 -19.10 6.72 -9.59
CA ILE A 14 -17.71 7.09 -9.83
C ILE A 14 -17.38 8.32 -9.00
N ASN A 15 -16.42 8.19 -8.11
CA ASN A 15 -15.94 9.26 -7.24
C ASN A 15 -14.80 10.04 -7.90
N PHE A 16 -14.86 11.37 -7.82
CA PHE A 16 -13.83 12.28 -8.33
C PHE A 16 -13.19 13.05 -7.19
N LEU A 17 -11.85 12.95 -7.08
CA LEU A 17 -11.04 13.69 -6.12
C LEU A 17 -9.91 14.41 -6.85
N VAL A 18 -9.51 15.56 -6.31
CA VAL A 18 -8.32 16.32 -6.73
C VAL A 18 -7.31 16.31 -5.60
N ASN A 19 -6.09 15.92 -5.93
CA ASN A 19 -4.96 16.00 -5.02
C ASN A 19 -3.96 17.06 -5.50
N GLY A 20 -3.43 17.83 -4.58
CA GLY A 20 -2.41 18.84 -4.85
C GLY A 20 -1.55 19.12 -3.62
N PRO A 21 -0.59 20.06 -3.69
CA PRO A 21 0.32 20.35 -2.58
C PRO A 21 -0.35 20.72 -1.26
N ARG A 22 -1.61 21.18 -1.32
CA ARG A 22 -2.43 21.54 -0.15
C ARG A 22 -3.36 20.44 0.33
N GLY A 23 -3.17 19.20 -0.14
CA GLY A 23 -3.97 18.03 0.23
C GLY A 23 -4.99 17.62 -0.81
N THR A 24 -5.92 16.77 -0.40
CA THR A 24 -6.93 16.14 -1.27
C THR A 24 -8.30 16.76 -1.03
N ILE A 25 -9.06 16.96 -2.10
CA ILE A 25 -10.44 17.46 -2.09
C ILE A 25 -11.32 16.49 -2.86
N PHE A 26 -12.43 16.06 -2.27
CA PHE A 26 -13.50 15.35 -2.95
C PHE A 26 -14.36 16.36 -3.73
N LEU A 27 -14.56 16.10 -5.02
CA LEU A 27 -15.37 16.96 -5.90
C LEU A 27 -16.83 16.53 -5.91
N GLU A 28 -17.08 15.33 -6.40
CA GLU A 28 -18.43 14.76 -6.45
C GLU A 28 -18.39 13.26 -6.75
N SER A 29 -19.52 12.59 -6.57
CA SER A 29 -19.80 11.23 -6.99
C SER A 29 -20.85 11.23 -8.08
N VAL A 30 -20.54 10.64 -9.22
CA VAL A 30 -21.41 10.58 -10.40
C VAL A 30 -22.09 9.23 -10.46
N ASP A 31 -23.41 9.22 -10.64
CA ASP A 31 -24.17 8.00 -10.93
C ASP A 31 -23.96 7.62 -12.40
N ALA A 32 -23.20 6.56 -12.61
CA ALA A 32 -22.86 6.01 -13.91
C ALA A 32 -23.74 4.81 -14.31
N SER A 33 -24.79 4.51 -13.55
CA SER A 33 -25.67 3.36 -13.83
C SER A 33 -26.42 3.48 -15.16
N GLY A 34 -26.59 4.69 -15.68
CA GLY A 34 -27.35 4.97 -16.89
C GLY A 34 -26.59 4.82 -18.20
N PHE A 35 -25.28 4.50 -18.18
CA PHE A 35 -24.49 4.33 -19.40
C PHE A 35 -23.55 3.13 -19.33
N SER A 36 -23.22 2.60 -20.51
CA SER A 36 -22.27 1.49 -20.62
C SER A 36 -20.85 1.94 -20.22
N HIS A 37 -20.13 1.12 -19.45
CA HIS A 37 -18.75 1.37 -19.02
C HIS A 37 -17.76 1.11 -20.17
N THR A 38 -17.89 1.86 -21.28
CA THR A 38 -16.91 1.84 -22.38
C THR A 38 -15.81 2.86 -22.13
N GLY A 39 -14.60 2.63 -22.68
CA GLY A 39 -13.50 3.55 -22.57
C GLY A 39 -13.82 4.96 -23.06
N LEU A 40 -14.61 5.09 -24.14
CA LEU A 40 -15.03 6.39 -24.68
C LEU A 40 -15.95 7.15 -23.71
N LYS A 41 -16.93 6.47 -23.11
CA LYS A 41 -17.85 7.11 -22.15
C LYS A 41 -17.15 7.52 -20.85
N LEU A 42 -16.20 6.72 -20.40
CA LEU A 42 -15.37 7.10 -19.27
C LEU A 42 -14.46 8.28 -19.61
N PHE A 43 -13.90 8.30 -20.83
CA PHE A 43 -13.13 9.45 -21.31
C PHE A 43 -13.95 10.74 -21.31
N ASP A 44 -15.17 10.75 -21.90
CA ASP A 44 -16.06 11.91 -21.89
C ASP A 44 -16.27 12.47 -20.46
N LEU A 45 -16.41 11.55 -19.50
CA LEU A 45 -16.59 11.90 -18.10
C LEU A 45 -15.31 12.47 -17.49
N LEU A 46 -14.16 11.85 -17.73
CA LEU A 46 -12.86 12.29 -17.24
C LEU A 46 -12.46 13.64 -17.83
N GLU A 47 -12.67 13.85 -19.14
CA GLU A 47 -12.44 15.12 -19.83
C GLU A 47 -13.20 16.27 -19.18
N LYS A 48 -14.50 16.06 -18.87
CA LYS A 48 -15.33 17.06 -18.17
C LYS A 48 -14.68 17.55 -16.86
N TYR A 49 -14.06 16.65 -16.07
CA TYR A 49 -13.41 17.03 -14.82
C TYR A 49 -12.05 17.66 -15.03
N VAL A 50 -11.30 17.24 -16.04
CA VAL A 50 -10.04 17.89 -16.44
C VAL A 50 -10.32 19.33 -16.86
N GLU A 51 -11.32 19.56 -17.70
CA GLU A 51 -11.72 20.92 -18.12
C GLU A 51 -12.22 21.77 -16.93
N LYS A 52 -13.00 21.18 -16.00
CA LYS A 52 -13.48 21.86 -14.79
C LYS A 52 -12.35 22.34 -13.88
N ILE A 53 -11.24 21.56 -13.78
CA ILE A 53 -10.06 21.89 -12.98
C ILE A 53 -9.15 22.88 -13.72
N GLY A 54 -9.21 22.86 -15.04
CA GLY A 54 -8.31 23.53 -15.97
C GLY A 54 -7.17 22.63 -16.39
N PRO A 55 -7.06 22.24 -17.67
CA PRO A 55 -6.09 21.25 -18.14
C PRO A 55 -4.65 21.55 -17.73
N LYS A 56 -4.23 22.80 -17.76
CA LYS A 56 -2.87 23.24 -17.36
C LYS A 56 -2.53 22.96 -15.89
N ASN A 57 -3.54 22.80 -15.03
CA ASN A 57 -3.36 22.51 -13.62
C ASN A 57 -3.27 21.00 -13.34
N VAL A 58 -3.58 20.15 -14.33
CA VAL A 58 -3.61 18.69 -14.17
C VAL A 58 -2.33 18.10 -14.73
N VAL A 59 -1.55 17.44 -13.89
CA VAL A 59 -0.34 16.69 -14.28
C VAL A 59 -0.66 15.23 -14.51
N GLN A 60 -1.54 14.67 -13.68
CA GLN A 60 -1.77 13.23 -13.62
C GLN A 60 -3.25 12.93 -13.41
N LEU A 61 -3.73 11.89 -14.07
CA LEU A 61 -4.99 11.22 -13.77
C LEU A 61 -4.71 9.80 -13.29
N VAL A 62 -5.23 9.45 -12.11
CA VAL A 62 -5.10 8.09 -11.54
C VAL A 62 -6.46 7.43 -11.52
N THR A 63 -6.56 6.20 -12.05
CA THR A 63 -7.75 5.33 -11.99
C THR A 63 -7.33 3.91 -11.62
N ASP A 64 -8.27 3.00 -11.40
CA ASP A 64 -7.95 1.58 -11.42
C ASP A 64 -7.44 1.12 -12.80
N ASN A 65 -7.02 -0.14 -12.88
CA ASN A 65 -6.43 -0.73 -14.09
C ASN A 65 -7.44 -1.58 -14.89
N ALA A 66 -8.74 -1.30 -14.79
CA ALA A 66 -9.75 -1.95 -15.61
C ALA A 66 -9.58 -1.58 -17.10
N SER A 67 -9.88 -2.51 -18.01
CA SER A 67 -9.69 -2.33 -19.46
C SER A 67 -10.34 -1.05 -20.01
N ALA A 68 -11.52 -0.71 -19.53
CA ALA A 68 -12.21 0.52 -19.90
C ALA A 68 -11.47 1.79 -19.45
N ASN A 69 -10.85 1.78 -18.25
CA ASN A 69 -10.04 2.88 -17.73
C ASN A 69 -8.70 3.01 -18.48
N ILE A 70 -8.08 1.90 -18.87
CA ILE A 70 -6.89 1.91 -19.74
C ILE A 70 -7.23 2.56 -21.08
N SER A 71 -8.35 2.19 -21.69
CA SER A 71 -8.82 2.77 -22.95
C SER A 71 -9.13 4.26 -22.80
N ALA A 72 -9.84 4.67 -21.74
CA ALA A 72 -10.09 6.08 -21.44
C ALA A 72 -8.80 6.87 -21.23
N GLY A 73 -7.80 6.28 -20.57
CA GLY A 73 -6.48 6.87 -20.39
C GLY A 73 -5.74 7.12 -21.71
N LYS A 74 -5.86 6.21 -22.68
CA LYS A 74 -5.32 6.40 -24.05
C LYS A 74 -5.97 7.62 -24.73
N TYR A 75 -7.30 7.72 -24.72
CA TYR A 75 -8.00 8.89 -25.27
C TYR A 75 -7.61 10.19 -24.57
N LEU A 76 -7.46 10.15 -23.25
CA LEU A 76 -7.03 11.31 -22.45
C LEU A 76 -5.64 11.80 -22.88
N THR A 77 -4.69 10.88 -23.10
CA THR A 77 -3.32 11.22 -23.51
C THR A 77 -3.27 11.82 -24.93
N ILE A 78 -4.17 11.39 -25.81
CA ILE A 78 -4.32 11.98 -27.15
C ILE A 78 -4.88 13.41 -27.04
N ARG A 79 -5.92 13.60 -26.22
CA ARG A 79 -6.62 14.90 -26.07
C ARG A 79 -5.80 15.91 -25.29
N PHE A 80 -5.07 15.46 -24.26
CA PHE A 80 -4.23 16.27 -23.38
C PHE A 80 -2.81 15.66 -23.30
N PRO A 81 -1.92 15.92 -24.28
CA PRO A 81 -0.61 15.27 -24.35
C PRO A 81 0.29 15.48 -23.13
N HIS A 82 0.10 16.58 -22.39
CA HIS A 82 0.86 16.90 -21.18
C HIS A 82 0.38 16.16 -19.92
N ILE A 83 -0.77 15.49 -19.95
CA ILE A 83 -1.32 14.77 -18.80
C ILE A 83 -0.87 13.31 -18.84
N PHE A 84 -0.41 12.80 -17.71
CA PHE A 84 -0.12 11.39 -17.50
C PHE A 84 -1.36 10.66 -17.01
N TRP A 85 -1.72 9.58 -17.68
CA TRP A 85 -2.60 8.59 -17.09
C TRP A 85 -1.75 7.52 -16.42
N THR A 86 -2.04 7.20 -15.15
CA THR A 86 -1.36 6.14 -14.39
C THR A 86 -2.39 5.25 -13.71
N PRO A 87 -2.18 3.92 -13.71
CA PRO A 87 -3.00 3.04 -12.91
C PRO A 87 -2.74 3.26 -11.41
N CYS A 88 -3.75 3.00 -10.60
CA CYS A 88 -3.66 3.07 -9.14
C CYS A 88 -2.62 2.07 -8.63
N ALA A 89 -1.54 2.55 -8.03
CA ALA A 89 -0.47 1.69 -7.52
C ALA A 89 -0.96 0.75 -6.41
N ALA A 90 -1.87 1.20 -5.54
CA ALA A 90 -2.44 0.34 -4.51
C ALA A 90 -3.22 -0.84 -5.12
N HIS A 91 -4.02 -0.60 -6.16
CA HIS A 91 -4.73 -1.67 -6.87
C HIS A 91 -3.76 -2.62 -7.58
N CYS A 92 -2.71 -2.10 -8.24
CA CYS A 92 -1.70 -2.93 -8.90
C CYS A 92 -0.93 -3.82 -7.90
N LEU A 93 -0.60 -3.30 -6.72
CA LEU A 93 0.04 -4.08 -5.66
C LEU A 93 -0.90 -5.13 -5.06
N ASP A 94 -2.20 -4.83 -4.94
CA ASP A 94 -3.18 -5.82 -4.50
C ASP A 94 -3.34 -6.96 -5.52
N LEU A 95 -3.37 -6.64 -6.83
CA LEU A 95 -3.33 -7.64 -7.90
C LEU A 95 -2.01 -8.46 -7.91
N MET A 96 -0.89 -7.83 -7.56
CA MET A 96 0.38 -8.54 -7.40
C MET A 96 0.29 -9.56 -6.25
N LEU A 97 -0.30 -9.18 -5.13
CA LEU A 97 -0.56 -10.10 -4.00
C LEU A 97 -1.53 -11.22 -4.40
N GLU A 98 -2.54 -10.93 -5.24
CA GLU A 98 -3.42 -11.95 -5.81
C GLU A 98 -2.66 -12.99 -6.62
N ASP A 99 -1.80 -12.53 -7.54
CA ASP A 99 -1.00 -13.43 -8.37
C ASP A 99 -0.08 -14.33 -7.54
N LEU A 100 0.46 -13.81 -6.43
CA LEU A 100 1.24 -14.62 -5.50
C LEU A 100 0.42 -15.77 -4.91
N PHE A 101 -0.88 -15.55 -4.61
CA PHE A 101 -1.74 -16.64 -4.14
C PHE A 101 -2.10 -17.68 -5.21
N LYS A 102 -1.77 -17.46 -6.49
CA LYS A 102 -1.87 -18.49 -7.53
C LYS A 102 -0.76 -19.55 -7.41
N ILE A 103 0.31 -19.23 -6.65
CA ILE A 103 1.36 -20.20 -6.32
C ILE A 103 0.76 -21.29 -5.40
N PRO A 104 0.87 -22.60 -5.75
CA PRO A 104 0.14 -23.66 -5.05
C PRO A 104 0.35 -23.70 -3.54
N VAL A 105 1.57 -23.45 -3.07
CA VAL A 105 1.91 -23.44 -1.63
C VAL A 105 1.19 -22.29 -0.92
N LEU A 106 1.19 -21.08 -1.50
CA LEU A 106 0.53 -19.92 -0.94
C LEU A 106 -0.99 -20.06 -0.97
N LYS A 107 -1.55 -20.58 -2.07
CA LYS A 107 -2.98 -20.90 -2.18
C LYS A 107 -3.42 -21.85 -1.09
N LYS A 108 -2.70 -22.95 -0.92
CA LYS A 108 -3.03 -24.00 0.05
C LYS A 108 -2.99 -23.50 1.50
N VAL A 109 -1.99 -22.68 1.87
CA VAL A 109 -1.91 -22.13 3.23
C VAL A 109 -3.02 -21.10 3.48
N TYR A 110 -3.34 -20.30 2.48
CA TYR A 110 -4.47 -19.35 2.55
C TYR A 110 -5.80 -20.08 2.77
N GLU A 111 -6.13 -21.07 1.93
CA GLU A 111 -7.37 -21.85 2.04
C GLU A 111 -7.50 -22.53 3.41
N ARG A 112 -6.41 -23.11 3.92
CA ARG A 112 -6.36 -23.71 5.27
C ARG A 112 -6.58 -22.69 6.38
N GLY A 113 -5.90 -21.54 6.29
CA GLY A 113 -6.08 -20.44 7.24
C GLY A 113 -7.51 -19.91 7.26
N MET A 114 -8.10 -19.70 6.08
CA MET A 114 -9.48 -19.23 5.96
C MET A 114 -10.48 -20.25 6.48
N MET A 115 -10.27 -21.54 6.24
CA MET A 115 -11.11 -22.59 6.78
C MET A 115 -11.11 -22.58 8.32
N VAL A 116 -9.92 -22.51 8.93
CA VAL A 116 -9.80 -22.45 10.41
C VAL A 116 -10.44 -21.18 10.95
N ASN A 117 -10.18 -20.03 10.32
CA ASN A 117 -10.74 -18.74 10.74
C ASN A 117 -12.27 -18.76 10.64
N GLY A 118 -12.81 -19.19 9.50
CA GLY A 118 -14.26 -19.35 9.31
C GLY A 118 -14.89 -20.31 10.32
N TYR A 119 -14.23 -21.44 10.59
CA TYR A 119 -14.70 -22.40 11.60
C TYR A 119 -14.84 -21.76 12.98
N ILE A 120 -13.84 -20.98 13.40
CA ILE A 120 -13.85 -20.30 14.71
C ILE A 120 -14.98 -19.26 14.77
N TYR A 121 -15.09 -18.40 13.75
CA TYR A 121 -16.04 -17.28 13.78
C TYR A 121 -17.50 -17.68 13.57
N ASN A 122 -17.77 -18.77 12.86
CA ASN A 122 -19.12 -19.28 12.65
C ASN A 122 -19.69 -20.01 13.90
N ARG A 123 -18.92 -20.14 14.98
CA ARG A 123 -19.31 -20.84 16.20
C ARG A 123 -19.03 -20.00 17.45
N PRO A 124 -20.04 -19.28 18.00
CA PRO A 124 -19.82 -18.36 19.12
C PRO A 124 -19.08 -18.97 20.31
N GLN A 125 -19.32 -20.25 20.61
CA GLN A 125 -18.64 -20.93 21.72
C GLN A 125 -17.16 -21.20 21.44
N VAL A 126 -16.80 -21.53 20.18
CA VAL A 126 -15.41 -21.70 19.74
C VAL A 126 -14.70 -20.36 19.71
N LEU A 127 -15.39 -19.32 19.25
CA LEU A 127 -14.88 -17.94 19.25
C LEU A 127 -14.57 -17.47 20.69
N ASN A 128 -15.49 -17.69 21.63
CA ASN A 128 -15.24 -17.34 23.03
C ASN A 128 -14.07 -18.12 23.62
N MET A 129 -13.94 -19.41 23.28
CA MET A 129 -12.78 -20.20 23.68
C MET A 129 -11.49 -19.62 23.10
N MET A 130 -11.47 -19.26 21.82
CA MET A 130 -10.31 -18.62 21.18
C MET A 130 -9.94 -17.32 21.89
N ARG A 131 -10.91 -16.46 22.21
CA ARG A 131 -10.69 -15.20 22.96
C ARG A 131 -10.04 -15.43 24.32
N GLU A 132 -10.48 -16.42 25.06
CA GLU A 132 -9.87 -16.79 26.34
C GLU A 132 -8.38 -17.13 26.19
N PHE A 133 -8.03 -17.96 25.19
CA PHE A 133 -6.65 -18.37 24.98
C PHE A 133 -5.77 -17.29 24.36
N THR A 134 -6.35 -16.39 23.55
CA THR A 134 -5.62 -15.30 22.89
C THR A 134 -5.53 -14.01 23.72
N GLY A 135 -6.13 -13.98 24.93
CA GLY A 135 -6.20 -12.77 25.75
C GLY A 135 -7.06 -11.69 25.11
N GLN A 136 -8.25 -12.07 24.60
CA GLN A 136 -9.23 -11.21 23.91
C GLN A 136 -8.73 -10.61 22.58
N ARG A 137 -7.64 -11.16 21.99
CA ARG A 137 -7.14 -10.69 20.70
C ARG A 137 -7.83 -11.43 19.57
N GLU A 138 -8.55 -10.65 18.77
CA GLU A 138 -9.28 -11.16 17.61
C GLU A 138 -8.35 -11.61 16.48
N MET A 139 -8.84 -12.59 15.69
CA MET A 139 -8.23 -12.91 14.40
C MET A 139 -8.71 -11.91 13.35
N ILE A 140 -7.89 -11.66 12.33
CA ILE A 140 -8.27 -10.78 11.22
C ILE A 140 -9.09 -11.61 10.22
N ARG A 141 -10.26 -11.10 9.82
CA ARG A 141 -11.05 -11.69 8.73
C ARG A 141 -10.54 -11.18 7.39
N ALA A 142 -10.27 -12.07 6.47
CA ALA A 142 -9.90 -11.67 5.12
C ALA A 142 -11.12 -11.13 4.37
N GLY A 143 -10.98 -9.95 3.76
CA GLY A 143 -11.98 -9.43 2.83
C GLY A 143 -11.96 -10.21 1.51
N LYS A 144 -13.12 -10.35 0.86
CA LYS A 144 -13.23 -11.10 -0.40
C LYS A 144 -12.44 -10.48 -1.57
N THR A 145 -12.27 -9.17 -1.57
CA THR A 145 -11.69 -8.40 -2.68
C THR A 145 -10.35 -7.73 -2.35
N ARG A 146 -9.78 -7.97 -1.15
CA ARG A 146 -8.53 -7.33 -0.70
C ARG A 146 -7.53 -8.40 -0.27
N PHE A 147 -6.66 -8.78 -1.21
CA PHE A 147 -5.68 -9.86 -1.00
C PHE A 147 -4.66 -9.54 0.11
N ALA A 148 -4.34 -8.26 0.32
CA ALA A 148 -3.54 -7.83 1.47
C ALA A 148 -4.09 -8.34 2.81
N THR A 149 -5.42 -8.38 2.99
CA THR A 149 -6.04 -8.85 4.23
C THR A 149 -5.81 -10.33 4.49
N ALA A 150 -5.63 -11.13 3.44
CA ALA A 150 -5.28 -12.55 3.55
C ALA A 150 -3.91 -12.76 4.22
N PHE A 151 -2.91 -11.99 3.80
CA PHE A 151 -1.58 -12.02 4.44
C PHE A 151 -1.63 -11.50 5.88
N LEU A 152 -2.44 -10.47 6.15
CA LEU A 152 -2.63 -9.96 7.51
C LEU A 152 -3.28 -11.02 8.41
N THR A 153 -4.23 -11.81 7.88
CA THR A 153 -4.81 -12.94 8.58
C THR A 153 -3.73 -13.99 8.91
N LEU A 154 -2.91 -14.37 7.92
CA LEU A 154 -1.81 -15.32 8.14
C LEU A 154 -0.79 -14.78 9.16
N LYS A 155 -0.50 -13.48 9.12
CA LYS A 155 0.33 -12.82 10.13
C LYS A 155 -0.28 -12.94 11.53
N ARG A 156 -1.59 -12.73 11.66
CA ARG A 156 -2.28 -12.88 12.95
C ARG A 156 -2.23 -14.35 13.43
N PHE A 157 -2.37 -15.32 12.52
CA PHE A 157 -2.14 -16.74 12.84
C PHE A 157 -0.75 -16.94 13.45
N GLN A 158 0.31 -16.46 12.81
CA GLN A 158 1.67 -16.60 13.33
C GLN A 158 1.83 -15.97 14.71
N LYS A 159 1.30 -14.77 14.93
CA LYS A 159 1.35 -14.12 16.25
C LYS A 159 0.60 -14.90 17.33
N GLN A 160 -0.45 -15.61 16.96
CA GLN A 160 -1.29 -16.39 17.87
C GLN A 160 -0.98 -17.89 17.85
N LYS A 161 0.11 -18.34 17.17
CA LYS A 161 0.50 -19.75 17.00
C LYS A 161 0.43 -20.53 18.32
N VAL A 162 1.12 -20.04 19.35
CA VAL A 162 1.20 -20.70 20.65
C VAL A 162 -0.19 -20.80 21.31
N ASN A 163 -0.95 -19.73 21.27
CA ASN A 163 -2.27 -19.66 21.90
C ASN A 163 -3.30 -20.56 21.20
N LEU A 164 -3.28 -20.57 19.86
CA LEU A 164 -4.15 -21.45 19.09
C LEU A 164 -3.78 -22.93 19.31
N ARG A 165 -2.50 -23.29 19.30
CA ARG A 165 -2.08 -24.65 19.62
C ARG A 165 -2.52 -25.06 21.03
N LYS A 166 -2.32 -24.22 22.04
CA LYS A 166 -2.81 -24.46 23.41
C LYS A 166 -4.31 -24.66 23.45
N MET A 167 -5.08 -23.84 22.73
CA MET A 167 -6.54 -23.98 22.67
C MET A 167 -6.94 -25.37 22.11
N PHE A 168 -6.43 -25.73 20.93
CA PHE A 168 -6.81 -26.97 20.23
C PHE A 168 -6.26 -28.25 20.86
N THR A 169 -5.35 -28.16 21.86
CA THR A 169 -4.88 -29.28 22.67
C THR A 169 -5.45 -29.29 24.09
N SER A 170 -6.23 -28.28 24.48
CA SER A 170 -6.78 -28.15 25.82
C SER A 170 -7.85 -29.21 26.11
N GLU A 171 -8.03 -29.54 27.39
CA GLU A 171 -9.12 -30.40 27.85
C GLU A 171 -10.48 -29.80 27.46
N LYS A 172 -10.62 -28.46 27.59
CA LYS A 172 -11.83 -27.72 27.24
C LYS A 172 -12.21 -27.93 25.76
N TRP A 173 -11.24 -27.95 24.86
CA TRP A 173 -11.46 -28.27 23.45
C TRP A 173 -11.84 -29.74 23.27
N ASN A 174 -11.03 -30.66 23.79
CA ASN A 174 -11.16 -32.09 23.56
C ASN A 174 -12.49 -32.67 24.10
N THR A 175 -13.00 -32.11 25.18
CA THR A 175 -14.32 -32.50 25.78
C THR A 175 -15.50 -31.85 25.06
N SER A 176 -15.27 -30.81 24.28
CA SER A 176 -16.32 -30.10 23.55
C SER A 176 -16.91 -30.94 22.41
N ARG A 177 -18.20 -30.69 22.10
CA ARG A 177 -18.83 -31.28 20.91
C ARG A 177 -18.11 -30.88 19.59
N PHE A 178 -17.50 -29.70 19.58
CA PHE A 178 -16.83 -29.13 18.39
C PHE A 178 -15.60 -29.92 17.98
N ALA A 179 -14.84 -30.48 18.90
CA ALA A 179 -13.70 -31.35 18.60
C ALA A 179 -14.09 -32.65 17.88
N LYS A 180 -15.37 -33.06 18.00
CA LYS A 180 -15.90 -34.27 17.36
C LYS A 180 -16.45 -34.02 15.97
N GLU A 181 -16.76 -32.76 15.61
CA GLU A 181 -17.21 -32.35 14.27
C GLU A 181 -16.11 -32.61 13.23
N VAL A 182 -16.48 -32.95 12.00
CA VAL A 182 -15.52 -33.19 10.90
C VAL A 182 -14.65 -31.96 10.67
N GLU A 183 -15.27 -30.77 10.61
CA GLU A 183 -14.55 -29.51 10.43
C GLU A 183 -13.68 -29.15 11.63
N GLY A 184 -14.12 -29.50 12.86
CA GLY A 184 -13.34 -29.28 14.08
C GLY A 184 -12.07 -30.16 14.12
N LYS A 185 -12.18 -31.42 13.72
CA LYS A 185 -11.01 -32.32 13.55
C LYS A 185 -10.05 -31.76 12.52
N ARG A 186 -10.57 -31.34 11.37
CA ARG A 186 -9.75 -30.73 10.31
C ARG A 186 -9.07 -29.43 10.76
N ALA A 187 -9.77 -28.57 11.52
CA ALA A 187 -9.17 -27.36 12.09
C ALA A 187 -8.05 -27.72 13.08
N THR A 188 -8.26 -28.72 13.94
CA THR A 188 -7.26 -29.24 14.88
C THR A 188 -6.03 -29.76 14.15
N GLU A 189 -6.23 -30.59 13.12
CA GLU A 189 -5.13 -31.14 12.29
C GLU A 189 -4.30 -30.02 11.65
N ILE A 190 -4.94 -28.98 11.09
CA ILE A 190 -4.23 -27.86 10.47
C ILE A 190 -3.42 -27.09 11.50
N ILE A 191 -4.00 -26.77 12.67
CA ILE A 191 -3.31 -25.99 13.72
C ILE A 191 -2.15 -26.77 14.32
N LEU A 192 -2.24 -28.10 14.39
CA LEU A 192 -1.17 -28.94 14.92
C LEU A 192 -0.12 -29.34 13.86
N MET A 193 -0.41 -29.12 12.57
CA MET A 193 0.45 -29.50 11.46
C MET A 193 1.67 -28.57 11.33
N PRO A 194 2.93 -29.05 11.49
CA PRO A 194 4.12 -28.21 11.36
C PRO A 194 4.24 -27.51 9.99
N SER A 195 3.95 -28.24 8.91
CA SER A 195 4.02 -27.69 7.54
C SER A 195 3.07 -26.52 7.30
N PHE A 196 1.92 -26.45 7.99
CA PHE A 196 1.04 -25.29 7.91
C PHE A 196 1.74 -24.02 8.39
N TRP A 197 2.41 -24.08 9.54
CA TRP A 197 3.13 -22.94 10.12
C TRP A 197 4.33 -22.52 9.28
N ASN A 198 5.06 -23.48 8.72
CA ASN A 198 6.17 -23.21 7.80
C ASN A 198 5.67 -22.44 6.56
N HIS A 199 4.53 -22.85 5.99
CA HIS A 199 3.93 -22.16 4.86
C HIS A 199 3.34 -20.79 5.25
N VAL A 200 2.83 -20.63 6.48
CA VAL A 200 2.44 -19.30 7.00
C VAL A 200 3.64 -18.36 7.04
N VAL A 201 4.77 -18.80 7.56
CA VAL A 201 6.00 -17.99 7.58
C VAL A 201 6.48 -17.68 6.16
N TYR A 202 6.46 -18.68 5.25
CA TYR A 202 6.79 -18.46 3.85
C TYR A 202 5.91 -17.36 3.22
N ALA A 203 4.60 -17.43 3.42
CA ALA A 203 3.67 -16.42 2.93
C ALA A 203 3.99 -15.02 3.49
N ILE A 204 4.31 -14.92 4.78
CA ILE A 204 4.65 -13.63 5.41
C ILE A 204 5.97 -13.08 4.85
N LYS A 205 6.98 -13.93 4.60
CA LYS A 205 8.25 -13.54 3.98
C LYS A 205 8.04 -12.91 2.60
N VAL A 206 7.15 -13.48 1.81
CA VAL A 206 6.87 -13.05 0.45
C VAL A 206 5.96 -11.82 0.44
N GLY A 207 4.83 -11.86 1.13
CA GLY A 207 3.82 -10.81 1.07
C GLY A 207 4.09 -9.61 1.97
N GLY A 208 4.83 -9.81 3.06
CA GLY A 208 5.08 -8.76 4.06
C GLY A 208 5.70 -7.48 3.48
N PRO A 209 6.83 -7.57 2.76
CA PRO A 209 7.44 -6.40 2.14
C PRO A 209 6.52 -5.67 1.16
N ILE A 210 5.79 -6.40 0.32
CA ILE A 210 4.84 -5.82 -0.65
C ILE A 210 3.69 -5.09 0.06
N ILE A 211 3.17 -5.66 1.16
CA ILE A 211 2.11 -5.01 1.96
C ILE A 211 2.60 -3.70 2.57
N LYS A 212 3.88 -3.60 2.93
CA LYS A 212 4.44 -2.35 3.43
C LYS A 212 4.48 -1.29 2.35
N VAL A 213 4.88 -1.65 1.12
CA VAL A 213 4.78 -0.75 -0.04
C VAL A 213 3.33 -0.37 -0.31
N LEU A 214 2.39 -1.33 -0.24
CA LEU A 214 0.97 -1.04 -0.41
C LEU A 214 0.48 0.01 0.62
N ARG A 215 0.84 -0.14 1.89
CA ARG A 215 0.48 0.85 2.92
C ARG A 215 1.08 2.22 2.68
N LEU A 216 2.31 2.26 2.17
CA LEU A 216 2.99 3.50 1.81
C LEU A 216 2.22 4.25 0.71
N VAL A 217 1.86 3.57 -0.39
CA VAL A 217 1.16 4.19 -1.52
C VAL A 217 -0.32 4.44 -1.23
N ASP A 218 -0.92 3.67 -0.34
CA ASP A 218 -2.30 3.84 0.13
C ASP A 218 -2.42 5.04 1.11
N GLY A 219 -1.32 5.48 1.71
CA GLY A 219 -1.31 6.59 2.67
C GLY A 219 -1.73 7.92 2.04
N GLU A 220 -2.72 8.62 2.64
CA GLU A 220 -3.16 9.96 2.21
C GLU A 220 -2.35 11.10 2.86
N LYS A 221 -1.56 10.80 3.89
CA LYS A 221 -0.88 11.81 4.69
C LYS A 221 0.29 12.45 3.95
N LYS A 222 0.99 11.67 3.13
CA LYS A 222 2.24 12.08 2.46
C LYS A 222 2.24 11.59 1.01
N PRO A 223 2.68 12.42 0.05
CA PRO A 223 2.82 12.01 -1.35
C PRO A 223 3.86 10.89 -1.49
N ALA A 224 3.49 9.79 -2.13
CA ALA A 224 4.34 8.62 -2.26
C ALA A 224 5.15 8.58 -3.58
N MET A 225 4.96 9.56 -4.48
CA MET A 225 5.56 9.56 -5.82
C MET A 225 7.09 9.45 -5.79
N GLY A 226 7.75 10.15 -4.88
CA GLY A 226 9.21 10.10 -4.74
C GLY A 226 9.75 8.86 -4.01
N TYR A 227 8.88 7.93 -3.58
CA TYR A 227 9.28 6.80 -2.73
C TYR A 227 8.97 5.43 -3.31
N ILE A 228 7.97 5.31 -4.19
CA ILE A 228 7.45 4.02 -4.64
C ILE A 228 8.49 3.17 -5.36
N TYR A 229 9.40 3.78 -6.12
CA TYR A 229 10.45 3.09 -6.87
C TYR A 229 11.43 2.40 -5.90
N GLU A 230 12.04 3.17 -5.03
CA GLU A 230 12.96 2.65 -3.99
C GLU A 230 12.26 1.66 -3.05
N ALA A 231 10.99 1.91 -2.70
CA ALA A 231 10.24 1.01 -1.83
C ALA A 231 10.04 -0.38 -2.44
N MET A 232 9.86 -0.46 -3.77
CA MET A 232 9.76 -1.75 -4.47
C MET A 232 11.09 -2.47 -4.55
N ASP A 233 12.18 -1.75 -4.80
CA ASP A 233 13.52 -2.34 -4.80
C ASP A 233 13.88 -2.90 -3.43
N ARG A 234 13.67 -2.14 -2.36
CA ARG A 234 13.84 -2.61 -0.98
C ARG A 234 12.93 -3.80 -0.63
N ALA A 235 11.70 -3.83 -1.15
CA ALA A 235 10.83 -4.98 -0.95
C ALA A 235 11.37 -6.25 -1.61
N LYS A 236 11.96 -6.16 -2.82
CA LYS A 236 12.62 -7.27 -3.48
C LYS A 236 13.87 -7.72 -2.71
N GLU A 237 14.69 -6.77 -2.26
CA GLU A 237 15.87 -7.07 -1.43
C GLU A 237 15.47 -7.77 -0.12
N ALA A 238 14.44 -7.27 0.57
CA ALA A 238 13.93 -7.88 1.79
C ALA A 238 13.42 -9.30 1.56
N ILE A 239 12.76 -9.58 0.42
CA ILE A 239 12.37 -10.94 0.04
C ILE A 239 13.61 -11.81 -0.19
N ALA A 240 14.59 -11.33 -0.98
CA ALA A 240 15.81 -12.10 -1.25
C ALA A 240 16.58 -12.44 0.04
N LEU A 241 16.75 -11.45 0.92
CA LEU A 241 17.40 -11.63 2.23
C LEU A 241 16.65 -12.63 3.11
N ALA A 242 15.31 -12.59 3.13
CA ALA A 242 14.50 -13.53 3.88
C ALA A 242 14.67 -14.99 3.43
N PHE A 243 15.21 -15.22 2.23
CA PHE A 243 15.56 -16.54 1.69
C PHE A 243 17.08 -16.76 1.56
N ASN A 244 17.89 -15.97 2.29
CA ASN A 244 19.35 -16.08 2.28
C ASN A 244 19.95 -15.95 0.87
N ASN A 245 19.34 -15.13 0.02
CA ASN A 245 19.70 -14.94 -1.39
C ASN A 245 19.66 -16.21 -2.24
N ASN A 246 18.96 -17.28 -1.80
CA ASN A 246 18.73 -18.47 -2.59
C ASN A 246 17.67 -18.19 -3.66
N LYS A 247 18.14 -17.92 -4.90
CA LYS A 247 17.29 -17.52 -6.03
C LYS A 247 16.20 -18.52 -6.36
N GLU A 248 16.44 -19.81 -6.23
CA GLU A 248 15.45 -20.85 -6.54
C GLU A 248 14.17 -20.70 -5.70
N LYS A 249 14.30 -20.18 -4.47
CA LYS A 249 13.18 -20.04 -3.54
C LYS A 249 12.30 -18.82 -3.82
N TYR A 250 12.81 -17.79 -4.49
CA TYR A 250 12.08 -16.56 -4.75
C TYR A 250 12.03 -16.14 -6.23
N GLN A 251 12.68 -16.85 -7.13
CA GLN A 251 12.69 -16.51 -8.55
C GLN A 251 11.27 -16.34 -9.12
N LYS A 252 10.39 -17.31 -8.88
CA LYS A 252 8.99 -17.27 -9.32
C LYS A 252 8.22 -16.08 -8.76
N ILE A 253 8.58 -15.65 -7.54
CA ILE A 253 8.01 -14.47 -6.90
C ILE A 253 8.47 -13.21 -7.61
N PHE A 254 9.77 -13.13 -7.94
CA PHE A 254 10.33 -12.00 -8.68
C PHE A 254 9.76 -11.90 -10.08
N GLU A 255 9.57 -13.02 -10.78
CA GLU A 255 8.92 -13.03 -12.11
C GLU A 255 7.52 -12.38 -12.06
N ILE A 256 6.73 -12.68 -11.02
CA ILE A 256 5.41 -12.06 -10.82
C ILE A 256 5.55 -10.57 -10.51
N ILE A 257 6.45 -10.21 -9.60
CA ILE A 257 6.68 -8.81 -9.22
C ILE A 257 7.16 -8.00 -10.43
N ASP A 258 8.16 -8.50 -11.15
CA ASP A 258 8.78 -7.80 -12.28
C ASP A 258 7.79 -7.63 -13.43
N LYS A 259 6.99 -8.66 -13.74
CA LYS A 259 5.93 -8.56 -14.73
C LYS A 259 4.92 -7.46 -14.37
N ARG A 260 4.40 -7.47 -13.13
CA ARG A 260 3.44 -6.44 -12.69
C ARG A 260 4.07 -5.06 -12.62
N TRP A 261 5.34 -4.98 -12.20
CA TRP A 261 6.08 -3.73 -12.17
C TRP A 261 6.20 -3.12 -13.56
N THR A 262 6.73 -3.87 -14.53
CA THR A 262 6.95 -3.43 -15.90
C THR A 262 5.64 -3.02 -16.58
N ASP A 263 4.60 -3.84 -16.46
CA ASP A 263 3.34 -3.61 -17.17
C ASP A 263 2.55 -2.42 -16.58
N GLN A 264 2.56 -2.24 -15.26
CA GLN A 264 1.62 -1.38 -14.57
C GLN A 264 2.26 -0.25 -13.76
N LEU A 265 3.33 -0.53 -13.02
CA LEU A 265 3.91 0.41 -12.05
C LEU A 265 5.12 1.17 -12.57
N HIS A 266 5.84 0.61 -13.55
CA HIS A 266 6.93 1.36 -14.18
C HIS A 266 6.36 2.47 -15.07
N LYS A 267 6.28 3.69 -14.54
CA LYS A 267 5.77 4.88 -15.23
C LYS A 267 6.76 6.03 -15.12
N PRO A 268 6.84 6.91 -16.13
CA PRO A 268 7.80 8.02 -16.15
C PRO A 268 7.77 8.88 -14.88
N LEU A 269 6.57 9.15 -14.35
CA LEU A 269 6.41 9.92 -13.11
C LEU A 269 7.05 9.24 -11.89
N HIS A 270 7.02 7.91 -11.80
CA HIS A 270 7.65 7.17 -10.70
C HIS A 270 9.18 7.25 -10.79
N ALA A 271 9.73 7.10 -12.00
CA ALA A 271 11.16 7.23 -12.26
C ALA A 271 11.66 8.66 -12.00
N ALA A 272 10.94 9.67 -12.50
CA ALA A 272 11.26 11.08 -12.25
C ALA A 272 11.15 11.42 -10.75
N GLY A 273 10.13 10.91 -10.06
CA GLY A 273 9.97 11.10 -8.62
C GLY A 273 11.14 10.50 -7.81
N TYR A 274 11.62 9.33 -8.21
CA TYR A 274 12.78 8.67 -7.61
C TYR A 274 14.06 9.50 -7.80
N PHE A 275 14.34 9.94 -9.04
CA PHE A 275 15.49 10.78 -9.37
C PHE A 275 15.47 12.11 -8.60
N LEU A 276 14.30 12.76 -8.51
CA LEU A 276 14.14 14.06 -7.87
C LEU A 276 14.08 14.00 -6.34
N ASN A 277 14.03 12.81 -5.75
CA ASN A 277 14.08 12.67 -4.30
C ASN A 277 15.52 12.85 -3.78
N PRO A 278 15.83 13.92 -3.05
CA PRO A 278 17.20 14.19 -2.63
C PRO A 278 17.77 13.16 -1.64
N GLU A 279 16.89 12.45 -0.92
CA GLU A 279 17.31 11.37 -0.03
C GLU A 279 17.97 10.24 -0.81
N PHE A 280 17.36 9.81 -1.91
CA PHE A 280 17.86 8.68 -2.70
C PHE A 280 18.91 9.11 -3.70
N PHE A 281 18.70 10.20 -4.41
CA PHE A 281 19.60 10.67 -5.45
C PHE A 281 21.04 10.85 -4.93
N TYR A 282 21.21 11.50 -3.78
CA TYR A 282 22.54 11.74 -3.22
C TYR A 282 23.12 10.57 -2.40
N THR A 283 22.33 9.56 -2.11
CA THR A 283 22.81 8.34 -1.42
C THR A 283 23.13 7.20 -2.38
N ASN A 284 22.52 7.19 -3.57
CA ASN A 284 22.73 6.17 -4.59
C ASN A 284 23.30 6.80 -5.87
N PRO A 285 24.63 6.75 -6.09
CA PRO A 285 25.25 7.34 -7.29
C PRO A 285 24.93 6.61 -8.60
N GLU A 286 24.34 5.41 -8.52
CA GLU A 286 23.98 4.63 -9.71
C GLU A 286 22.68 5.11 -10.37
N ILE A 287 21.87 5.94 -9.69
CA ILE A 287 20.61 6.48 -10.24
C ILE A 287 20.83 7.20 -11.57
N GLU A 288 21.92 7.97 -11.69
CA GLU A 288 22.24 8.67 -12.95
C GLU A 288 22.64 7.76 -14.11
N LYS A 289 23.09 6.55 -13.81
CA LYS A 289 23.49 5.55 -14.80
C LYS A 289 22.35 4.64 -15.23
N ASP A 290 21.26 4.69 -14.48
CA ASP A 290 20.06 3.91 -14.80
C ASP A 290 19.34 4.56 -16.00
N ALA A 291 19.45 3.90 -17.15
CA ALA A 291 18.86 4.37 -18.40
C ALA A 291 17.32 4.45 -18.32
N GLU A 292 16.69 3.60 -17.52
CA GLU A 292 15.26 3.55 -17.33
C GLU A 292 14.77 4.75 -16.53
N VAL A 293 15.46 5.08 -15.44
CA VAL A 293 15.18 6.26 -14.61
C VAL A 293 15.40 7.54 -15.40
N MET A 294 16.54 7.63 -16.12
CA MET A 294 16.85 8.82 -16.92
C MET A 294 15.88 9.03 -18.08
N LYS A 295 15.46 7.96 -18.75
CA LYS A 295 14.43 8.03 -19.81
C LYS A 295 13.11 8.56 -19.22
N GLY A 296 12.68 8.04 -18.09
CA GLY A 296 11.44 8.49 -17.44
C GLY A 296 11.50 9.97 -17.01
N LEU A 297 12.66 10.43 -16.52
CA LEU A 297 12.86 11.84 -16.17
C LEU A 297 12.71 12.75 -17.40
N TYR A 298 13.42 12.46 -18.50
CA TYR A 298 13.35 13.29 -19.70
C TYR A 298 11.98 13.23 -20.38
N GLU A 299 11.33 12.07 -20.40
CA GLU A 299 9.95 11.96 -20.87
C GLU A 299 8.99 12.85 -20.06
N CYS A 300 9.21 12.99 -18.74
CA CYS A 300 8.45 13.93 -17.92
C CYS A 300 8.76 15.39 -18.28
N VAL A 301 10.01 15.74 -18.54
CA VAL A 301 10.40 17.10 -18.94
C VAL A 301 9.73 17.47 -20.27
N GLU A 302 9.85 16.62 -21.29
CA GLU A 302 9.26 16.83 -22.61
C GLU A 302 7.74 16.98 -22.53
N LYS A 303 7.09 16.12 -21.78
CA LYS A 303 5.62 16.06 -21.71
C LYS A 303 5.00 17.17 -20.85
N MET A 304 5.66 17.58 -19.77
CA MET A 304 5.12 18.60 -18.86
C MET A 304 5.47 20.03 -19.26
N CYS A 305 6.49 20.21 -20.09
CA CYS A 305 6.99 21.52 -20.50
C CYS A 305 6.86 21.64 -22.04
N GLU A 306 5.86 22.36 -22.51
CA GLU A 306 5.65 22.60 -23.96
C GLU A 306 6.71 23.52 -24.56
N ASP A 307 7.30 24.41 -23.76
CA ASP A 307 8.30 25.39 -24.17
C ASP A 307 9.70 24.78 -24.13
N VAL A 308 10.35 24.71 -25.29
CA VAL A 308 11.72 24.17 -25.46
C VAL A 308 12.74 24.94 -24.63
N ASP A 309 12.59 26.28 -24.52
CA ASP A 309 13.50 27.09 -23.69
C ASP A 309 13.38 26.73 -22.20
N VAL A 310 12.20 26.28 -21.75
CA VAL A 310 12.01 25.80 -20.39
C VAL A 310 12.64 24.42 -20.21
N GLN A 311 12.52 23.52 -21.21
CA GLN A 311 13.17 22.20 -21.19
C GLN A 311 14.69 22.33 -21.11
N ASP A 312 15.29 23.23 -21.91
CA ASP A 312 16.72 23.51 -21.90
C ASP A 312 17.17 24.10 -20.56
N LYS A 313 16.40 25.01 -19.97
CA LYS A 313 16.68 25.55 -18.63
C LYS A 313 16.63 24.46 -17.56
N ILE A 314 15.64 23.58 -17.59
CA ILE A 314 15.57 22.43 -16.67
C ILE A 314 16.80 21.55 -16.82
N THR A 315 17.16 21.20 -18.06
CA THR A 315 18.33 20.35 -18.34
C THR A 315 19.64 20.99 -17.84
N TYR A 316 19.82 22.30 -18.06
CA TYR A 316 20.95 23.03 -17.51
C TYR A 316 20.94 23.05 -15.97
N GLN A 317 19.79 23.26 -15.35
CA GLN A 317 19.63 23.31 -13.90
C GLN A 317 19.81 21.94 -13.23
N LEU A 318 19.54 20.84 -13.95
CA LEU A 318 19.83 19.48 -13.49
C LEU A 318 21.31 19.29 -13.16
N SER A 319 22.23 19.91 -13.90
CA SER A 319 23.66 19.83 -13.59
C SER A 319 24.00 20.40 -12.22
N LYS A 320 23.34 21.50 -11.80
CA LYS A 320 23.52 22.09 -10.47
C LYS A 320 23.00 21.18 -9.36
N TYR A 321 21.83 20.54 -9.60
CA TYR A 321 21.29 19.56 -8.65
C TYR A 321 22.23 18.36 -8.52
N LYS A 322 22.67 17.79 -9.64
CA LYS A 322 23.57 16.63 -9.66
C LYS A 322 24.88 16.88 -8.91
N ASN A 323 25.48 18.03 -9.10
CA ASN A 323 26.74 18.41 -8.48
C ASN A 323 26.56 18.92 -7.04
N ALA A 324 25.34 19.02 -6.54
CA ALA A 324 25.02 19.68 -5.25
C ALA A 324 25.55 21.13 -5.19
N ASP A 325 25.45 21.89 -6.29
CA ASP A 325 25.97 23.25 -6.36
C ASP A 325 25.11 24.22 -5.55
N GLY A 326 25.75 25.26 -5.01
CA GLY A 326 25.09 26.35 -4.30
C GLY A 326 24.31 25.87 -3.07
N LEU A 327 23.00 26.17 -3.01
CA LEU A 327 22.17 25.82 -1.86
C LEU A 327 22.01 24.31 -1.66
N PHE A 328 22.07 23.50 -2.71
CA PHE A 328 21.93 22.04 -2.63
C PHE A 328 23.06 21.36 -1.85
N GLY A 329 24.28 21.93 -1.90
CA GLY A 329 25.46 21.45 -1.16
C GLY A 329 25.61 22.05 0.23
N GLY A 330 24.74 22.98 0.61
CA GLY A 330 24.79 23.59 1.94
C GLY A 330 24.60 22.58 3.07
N SER A 331 25.30 22.76 4.19
CA SER A 331 25.25 21.82 5.31
C SER A 331 23.83 21.58 5.86
N MET A 332 22.97 22.58 5.80
CA MET A 332 21.56 22.45 6.18
C MET A 332 20.79 21.62 5.16
N ALA A 333 20.97 21.87 3.84
CA ALA A 333 20.33 21.10 2.80
C ALA A 333 20.68 19.61 2.88
N ILE A 334 21.96 19.31 3.10
CA ILE A 334 22.44 17.93 3.28
C ILE A 334 21.78 17.26 4.49
N ARG A 335 21.70 17.93 5.65
CA ARG A 335 21.05 17.37 6.84
C ARG A 335 19.54 17.20 6.68
N HIS A 336 18.91 17.96 5.77
CA HIS A 336 17.47 17.96 5.57
C HIS A 336 17.01 17.03 4.43
N ARG A 337 17.93 16.37 3.70
CA ARG A 337 17.60 15.41 2.63
C ARG A 337 16.69 14.28 3.09
N ASN A 338 16.82 13.86 4.34
CA ASN A 338 16.05 12.79 4.98
C ASN A 338 15.15 13.28 6.13
N LYS A 339 14.98 14.60 6.31
CA LYS A 339 14.15 15.19 7.37
C LYS A 339 12.96 15.96 6.85
N LEU A 340 13.09 16.56 5.68
CA LEU A 340 11.99 17.22 4.98
C LEU A 340 11.41 16.28 3.94
N SER A 341 10.11 16.44 3.66
CA SER A 341 9.55 15.79 2.47
C SER A 341 10.28 16.28 1.23
N PRO A 342 10.44 15.46 0.18
CA PRO A 342 11.18 15.85 -1.01
C PRO A 342 10.68 17.16 -1.63
N ALA A 343 9.37 17.37 -1.71
CA ALA A 343 8.78 18.61 -2.22
C ALA A 343 9.13 19.83 -1.34
N GLU A 344 9.08 19.70 -0.01
CA GLU A 344 9.47 20.76 0.92
C GLU A 344 10.96 21.06 0.86
N TRP A 345 11.79 20.04 0.67
CA TRP A 345 13.23 20.23 0.47
C TRP A 345 13.52 21.05 -0.79
N TRP A 346 12.83 20.75 -1.90
CA TRP A 346 12.95 21.52 -3.13
C TRP A 346 12.47 22.97 -2.95
N LEU A 347 11.37 23.20 -2.26
CA LEU A 347 10.88 24.54 -1.94
C LEU A 347 11.89 25.35 -1.11
N ALA A 348 12.58 24.69 -0.18
CA ALA A 348 13.56 25.34 0.69
C ALA A 348 14.88 25.66 -0.01
N TYR A 349 15.38 24.77 -0.87
CA TYR A 349 16.74 24.83 -1.40
C TYR A 349 16.85 25.00 -2.91
N GLY A 350 15.75 24.87 -3.66
CA GLY A 350 15.71 24.93 -5.12
C GLY A 350 15.61 26.32 -5.73
N SER A 351 15.64 27.41 -4.94
CA SER A 351 15.37 28.78 -5.41
C SER A 351 16.32 29.29 -6.50
N THR A 352 17.55 28.73 -6.58
CA THR A 352 18.52 29.06 -7.64
C THR A 352 18.28 28.31 -8.95
N THR A 353 17.33 27.42 -8.98
CA THR A 353 16.94 26.58 -10.12
C THR A 353 15.41 26.59 -10.29
N PRO A 354 14.80 27.75 -10.59
CA PRO A 354 13.35 27.92 -10.44
C PRO A 354 12.52 27.03 -11.37
N GLN A 355 12.96 26.76 -12.61
CA GLN A 355 12.22 25.87 -13.52
C GLN A 355 12.28 24.42 -13.04
N LEU A 356 13.44 23.97 -12.62
CA LEU A 356 13.62 22.62 -12.05
C LEU A 356 12.92 22.48 -10.69
N GLN A 357 12.92 23.53 -9.87
CA GLN A 357 12.20 23.55 -8.58
C GLN A 357 10.69 23.36 -8.81
N ASP A 358 10.08 24.13 -9.72
CA ASP A 358 8.64 23.99 -10.02
C ASP A 358 8.32 22.60 -10.56
N PHE A 359 9.13 22.12 -11.51
CA PHE A 359 9.01 20.78 -12.06
C PHE A 359 9.09 19.69 -10.98
N ALA A 360 10.10 19.75 -10.11
CA ALA A 360 10.29 18.78 -9.03
C ALA A 360 9.16 18.80 -8.01
N VAL A 361 8.73 19.99 -7.59
CA VAL A 361 7.62 20.13 -6.63
C VAL A 361 6.31 19.59 -7.20
N ARG A 362 6.03 19.84 -8.49
CA ARG A 362 4.83 19.30 -9.15
C ARG A 362 4.81 17.79 -9.15
N ILE A 363 5.93 17.12 -9.46
CA ILE A 363 6.03 15.64 -9.47
C ILE A 363 5.99 15.08 -8.05
N LEU A 364 6.82 15.60 -7.15
CA LEU A 364 6.98 15.07 -5.80
C LEU A 364 5.75 15.29 -4.90
N SER A 365 4.83 16.15 -5.32
CA SER A 365 3.54 16.37 -4.63
C SER A 365 2.43 15.42 -5.12
N LEU A 366 2.68 14.57 -6.12
CA LEU A 366 1.69 13.64 -6.68
C LEU A 366 1.49 12.42 -5.79
N THR A 367 0.26 11.92 -5.79
CA THR A 367 -0.07 10.60 -5.21
C THR A 367 0.10 9.49 -6.25
N CYS A 368 0.36 8.26 -5.78
CA CYS A 368 0.40 7.07 -6.64
C CYS A 368 -0.92 6.29 -6.66
N SER A 369 -1.91 6.68 -5.84
CA SER A 369 -3.08 5.85 -5.59
C SER A 369 -4.38 6.64 -5.74
N ALA A 370 -5.44 5.95 -6.18
CA ALA A 370 -6.81 6.42 -6.17
C ALA A 370 -7.61 5.98 -4.92
N SER A 371 -6.95 5.37 -3.93
CA SER A 371 -7.61 4.83 -2.72
C SER A 371 -8.38 5.88 -1.92
N GLY A 372 -8.05 7.17 -2.08
CA GLY A 372 -8.89 8.26 -1.54
C GLY A 372 -10.34 8.19 -2.03
N CYS A 373 -10.57 7.71 -3.26
CA CYS A 373 -11.92 7.50 -3.79
C CYS A 373 -12.64 6.36 -3.07
N GLU A 374 -11.95 5.26 -2.75
CA GLU A 374 -12.51 4.10 -2.05
C GLU A 374 -12.89 4.42 -0.60
N ARG A 375 -12.06 5.18 0.10
CA ARG A 375 -12.33 5.56 1.50
C ARG A 375 -13.61 6.38 1.65
N ASN A 376 -14.05 7.03 0.59
CA ASN A 376 -15.32 7.75 0.58
C ASN A 376 -16.54 6.80 0.53
N TRP A 377 -16.37 5.54 0.07
CA TRP A 377 -17.47 4.57 0.00
C TRP A 377 -18.09 4.30 1.38
N SER A 378 -17.27 4.15 2.41
CA SER A 378 -17.76 3.98 3.77
C SER A 378 -18.63 5.15 4.24
N MET A 379 -18.31 6.38 3.85
CA MET A 379 -19.12 7.56 4.18
C MET A 379 -20.49 7.51 3.51
N PHE A 380 -20.56 7.06 2.25
CA PHE A 380 -21.81 6.82 1.55
C PHE A 380 -22.64 5.74 2.27
N GLN A 381 -22.04 4.62 2.64
CA GLN A 381 -22.71 3.52 3.34
C GLN A 381 -23.23 3.94 4.70
N HIS A 382 -22.48 4.73 5.46
CA HIS A 382 -22.93 5.26 6.78
C HIS A 382 -24.10 6.23 6.67
N LEU A 383 -24.11 7.09 5.64
CA LEU A 383 -25.21 8.05 5.43
C LEU A 383 -26.42 7.39 4.79
N HIS A 384 -26.20 6.39 3.94
CA HIS A 384 -27.23 5.66 3.19
C HIS A 384 -27.33 4.21 3.68
N SER A 385 -27.81 4.02 4.92
CA SER A 385 -28.03 2.69 5.51
C SER A 385 -29.37 2.10 5.10
N LYS A 386 -29.57 0.80 5.31
CA LYS A 386 -30.88 0.10 5.12
C LYS A 386 -32.05 0.84 5.82
N ARG A 387 -31.78 1.51 6.94
CA ARG A 387 -32.78 2.29 7.70
C ARG A 387 -32.96 3.73 7.19
N ARG A 388 -31.98 4.29 6.47
CA ARG A 388 -31.97 5.67 5.97
C ARG A 388 -31.73 5.73 4.46
N ASN A 389 -32.57 5.04 3.68
CA ASN A 389 -32.39 4.91 2.24
C ASN A 389 -33.29 5.83 1.39
N ARG A 390 -33.97 6.79 2.01
CA ARG A 390 -34.91 7.73 1.32
C ARG A 390 -34.28 9.05 0.88
N LEU A 391 -32.96 9.23 1.09
CA LEU A 391 -32.28 10.43 0.64
C LEU A 391 -32.20 10.45 -0.90
N ALA A 392 -32.55 11.60 -1.49
CA ALA A 392 -32.28 11.86 -2.89
C ALA A 392 -30.76 11.88 -3.14
N GLN A 393 -30.29 11.36 -4.29
CA GLN A 393 -28.87 11.23 -4.61
C GLN A 393 -28.11 12.56 -4.46
N LYS A 394 -28.69 13.65 -4.95
CA LYS A 394 -28.09 14.97 -4.83
C LYS A 394 -27.82 15.34 -3.35
N ARG A 395 -28.81 15.16 -2.48
CA ARG A 395 -28.67 15.46 -1.06
C ARG A 395 -27.68 14.55 -0.35
N LEU A 396 -27.58 13.28 -0.76
CA LEU A 396 -26.56 12.36 -0.28
C LEU A 396 -25.17 12.85 -0.69
N ASN A 397 -24.97 13.22 -1.95
CA ASN A 397 -23.70 13.77 -2.44
C ASN A 397 -23.30 15.05 -1.68
N ASP A 398 -24.24 15.97 -1.44
CA ASP A 398 -23.97 17.21 -0.69
C ASP A 398 -23.50 16.90 0.75
N LEU A 399 -24.15 15.95 1.43
CA LEU A 399 -23.78 15.55 2.78
C LEU A 399 -22.40 14.85 2.82
N VAL A 400 -22.13 13.97 1.85
CA VAL A 400 -20.82 13.32 1.71
C VAL A 400 -19.76 14.37 1.41
N PHE A 401 -20.03 15.31 0.49
CA PHE A 401 -19.11 16.39 0.16
C PHE A 401 -18.67 17.16 1.41
N ILE A 402 -19.62 17.60 2.22
CA ILE A 402 -19.32 18.36 3.44
C ILE A 402 -18.55 17.49 4.44
N LYS A 403 -19.04 16.28 4.72
CA LYS A 403 -18.48 15.41 5.77
C LYS A 403 -17.08 14.94 5.39
N TYR A 404 -16.90 14.48 4.15
CA TYR A 404 -15.63 13.93 3.70
C TYR A 404 -14.56 15.01 3.53
N ASN A 405 -14.90 16.17 2.94
CA ASN A 405 -13.94 17.27 2.83
C ASN A 405 -13.53 17.86 4.20
N ARG A 406 -14.44 17.88 5.19
CA ARG A 406 -14.04 18.21 6.57
C ARG A 406 -13.06 17.19 7.17
N ALA A 407 -13.29 15.91 6.92
CA ALA A 407 -12.38 14.85 7.37
C ALA A 407 -11.02 14.95 6.67
N LEU A 408 -11.00 15.17 5.33
CA LEU A 408 -9.77 15.37 4.57
C LEU A 408 -8.98 16.59 5.05
N LYS A 409 -9.66 17.72 5.30
CA LYS A 409 -9.03 18.92 5.85
C LYS A 409 -8.43 18.66 7.23
N ARG A 410 -9.19 18.03 8.13
CA ARG A 410 -8.70 17.66 9.47
C ARG A 410 -7.46 16.77 9.41
N ARG A 411 -7.45 15.75 8.53
CA ARG A 411 -6.28 14.89 8.31
C ARG A 411 -5.08 15.66 7.79
N TYR A 412 -5.32 16.60 6.88
CA TYR A 412 -4.26 17.46 6.36
C TYR A 412 -3.69 18.38 7.45
N ASP A 413 -4.55 18.99 8.29
CA ASP A 413 -4.13 19.90 9.35
C ASP A 413 -3.36 19.17 10.47
N LEU A 414 -3.65 17.87 10.70
CA LEU A 414 -2.99 16.99 11.69
C LEU A 414 -1.76 16.26 11.15
N ARG A 415 -1.42 16.39 9.84
CA ARG A 415 -0.22 15.76 9.30
C ARG A 415 1.03 16.41 9.89
N ASP A 416 2.03 15.59 10.18
CA ASP A 416 3.38 16.09 10.48
C ASP A 416 3.99 16.65 9.19
N LYS A 417 4.23 17.95 9.17
CA LYS A 417 4.70 18.66 7.97
C LYS A 417 6.16 18.40 7.66
N ILE A 418 6.93 17.94 8.65
CA ILE A 418 8.40 17.90 8.61
C ILE A 418 8.94 16.47 8.46
N ASP A 419 8.10 15.47 8.68
CA ASP A 419 8.54 14.07 8.72
C ASP A 419 8.40 13.42 7.33
N PRO A 420 9.52 13.03 6.67
CA PRO A 420 9.47 12.30 5.40
C PRO A 420 8.90 10.89 5.59
N ILE A 421 8.57 10.21 4.48
CA ILE A 421 8.22 8.80 4.53
C ILE A 421 9.48 8.02 4.90
N SER A 422 9.43 7.24 5.99
CA SER A 422 10.50 6.29 6.32
C SER A 422 10.27 4.97 5.61
N LEU A 423 11.32 4.43 5.01
CA LEU A 423 11.33 3.09 4.41
C LEU A 423 11.90 2.02 5.36
N ASP A 424 12.33 2.39 6.57
CA ASP A 424 12.90 1.47 7.56
C ASP A 424 11.96 0.32 7.88
N ASP A 425 10.65 0.59 7.91
CA ASP A 425 9.64 -0.45 8.09
C ASP A 425 9.69 -1.56 7.02
N ILE A 426 10.21 -1.29 5.82
CA ILE A 426 10.38 -2.29 4.77
C ILE A 426 11.60 -3.14 5.07
N ASP A 427 12.68 -2.52 5.53
CA ASP A 427 13.93 -3.17 5.91
C ASP A 427 13.71 -4.07 7.15
N ASP A 428 12.90 -3.61 8.11
CA ASP A 428 12.52 -4.35 9.33
C ASP A 428 11.53 -5.50 9.09
N SER A 429 11.26 -5.85 7.83
CA SER A 429 10.36 -6.97 7.51
C SER A 429 10.79 -8.28 8.15
N ASN A 430 12.06 -8.41 8.52
CA ASN A 430 12.63 -9.54 9.23
C ASN A 430 12.22 -9.63 10.70
N GLU A 431 11.96 -8.51 11.42
CA GLU A 431 11.56 -8.56 12.85
C GLU A 431 10.29 -9.39 13.09
N TRP A 432 9.45 -9.52 12.11
CA TRP A 432 8.21 -10.30 12.23
C TRP A 432 8.43 -11.81 12.18
N LEU A 433 9.54 -12.21 11.58
CA LEU A 433 9.96 -13.60 11.45
C LEU A 433 10.68 -14.05 12.72
N MET A 434 11.23 -13.08 13.43
CA MET A 434 12.13 -13.25 14.55
C MET A 434 11.45 -13.18 15.92
N GLY A 435 10.14 -13.21 16.01
CA GLY A 435 9.50 -13.58 17.27
C GLY A 435 10.12 -14.92 17.68
N ARG A 436 11.02 -14.91 18.68
CA ARG A 436 11.83 -16.03 19.16
C ARG A 436 11.13 -17.35 18.91
N LEU A 437 11.67 -18.14 18.01
CA LEU A 437 11.36 -19.55 17.82
C LEU A 437 11.94 -20.26 19.06
N ASP A 438 11.18 -20.27 20.14
CA ASP A 438 11.52 -21.12 21.27
C ASP A 438 11.51 -22.57 20.75
N ASN A 439 12.70 -23.15 20.62
CA ASN A 439 13.01 -24.56 20.40
C ASN A 439 12.69 -25.22 19.04
N GLU A 440 12.51 -24.48 17.94
CA GLU A 440 12.36 -25.11 16.61
C GLU A 440 13.57 -24.89 15.67
N GLU A 441 14.75 -24.58 16.20
CA GLU A 441 15.97 -24.31 15.40
C GLU A 441 16.37 -25.46 14.46
N ASN A 442 16.01 -26.68 14.79
CA ASN A 442 16.36 -27.88 14.02
C ASN A 442 15.24 -28.37 13.08
N ASN A 443 14.09 -27.71 13.04
CA ASN A 443 13.02 -28.10 12.15
C ASN A 443 13.30 -27.61 10.71
N LEU A 444 13.12 -28.49 9.73
CA LEU A 444 13.26 -28.16 8.32
C LEU A 444 12.21 -27.12 7.88
N VAL A 445 12.62 -26.15 7.07
CA VAL A 445 11.72 -25.14 6.51
C VAL A 445 10.75 -25.76 5.50
N PHE A 446 11.23 -26.76 4.75
CA PHE A 446 10.46 -27.60 3.83
C PHE A 446 10.84 -29.06 4.05
N GLY A 447 9.88 -29.97 3.89
CA GLY A 447 10.08 -31.39 4.16
C GLY A 447 11.14 -32.11 3.30
N ASP A 448 11.49 -31.52 2.16
CA ASP A 448 12.44 -32.05 1.17
C ASP A 448 13.73 -31.21 1.09
N ASP A 449 13.99 -30.31 2.06
CA ASP A 449 15.11 -29.37 2.03
C ASP A 449 15.96 -29.50 3.32
N ASP A 450 17.28 -29.40 3.19
CA ASP A 450 18.21 -29.45 4.34
C ASP A 450 18.22 -28.16 5.18
N LEU A 451 17.41 -27.14 4.79
CA LEU A 451 17.36 -25.85 5.44
C LEU A 451 16.53 -25.91 6.72
N THR A 452 17.16 -25.62 7.85
CA THR A 452 16.49 -25.55 9.16
C THR A 452 16.06 -24.12 9.50
N TRP A 453 15.12 -23.96 10.43
CA TRP A 453 14.75 -22.64 10.95
C TRP A 453 15.90 -21.96 11.70
N GLY A 454 16.83 -22.74 12.26
CA GLY A 454 18.08 -22.21 12.82
C GLY A 454 18.98 -21.59 11.74
N ASP A 455 19.03 -22.18 10.55
CA ASP A 455 19.78 -21.62 9.41
C ASP A 455 19.14 -20.32 8.92
N VAL A 456 17.82 -20.30 8.85
CA VAL A 456 17.06 -19.08 8.50
C VAL A 456 17.29 -17.96 9.54
N GLY A 457 17.28 -18.32 10.84
CA GLY A 457 17.56 -17.39 11.93
C GLY A 457 18.99 -16.83 11.86
N ARG A 458 19.99 -17.70 11.68
CA ARG A 458 21.41 -17.29 11.55
C ARG A 458 21.65 -16.41 10.33
N ALA A 459 21.09 -16.75 9.21
CA ALA A 459 21.25 -16.00 7.97
C ALA A 459 20.45 -14.67 7.96
N ALA A 460 19.41 -14.58 8.77
CA ALA A 460 18.69 -13.33 9.02
C ALA A 460 19.37 -12.43 10.08
N GLY A 461 20.55 -12.85 10.60
CA GLY A 461 21.30 -12.10 11.60
C GLY A 461 20.68 -12.13 13.01
N VAL A 462 19.87 -13.14 13.32
CA VAL A 462 19.31 -13.33 14.66
C VAL A 462 20.43 -13.64 15.64
N GLY A 463 20.69 -12.71 16.56
CA GLY A 463 21.75 -12.85 17.57
C GLY A 463 23.09 -12.27 17.17
N GLU A 464 23.28 -11.76 15.96
CA GLU A 464 24.46 -10.98 15.64
C GLU A 464 24.28 -9.54 16.12
N PRO A 465 25.29 -8.95 16.76
CA PRO A 465 25.26 -7.52 17.05
C PRO A 465 25.19 -6.80 15.69
N ILE A 466 24.24 -5.89 15.54
CA ILE A 466 24.05 -5.07 14.35
C ILE A 466 25.35 -4.29 14.09
N TYR A 467 26.25 -4.87 13.29
CA TYR A 467 27.42 -4.18 12.78
C TYR A 467 27.04 -3.48 11.49
N GLY A 468 26.72 -2.22 11.62
CA GLY A 468 27.12 -1.19 10.72
C GLY A 468 26.44 -1.06 9.39
N PHE A 469 25.23 -0.52 9.37
CA PHE A 469 24.94 0.56 8.43
C PHE A 469 24.79 1.86 9.23
N ARG A 470 25.86 2.62 9.21
CA ARG A 470 26.08 4.02 9.62
C ARG A 470 25.03 4.67 10.54
N SER A 471 25.02 4.33 11.81
CA SER A 471 24.68 5.30 12.84
C SER A 471 25.94 6.06 13.25
N ARG A 472 25.99 7.35 12.98
CA ARG A 472 26.94 8.25 13.60
C ARG A 472 26.64 8.31 15.10
N VAL A 473 27.37 7.53 15.87
CA VAL A 473 27.44 7.71 17.30
C VAL A 473 28.27 8.98 17.57
N SER A 474 27.63 10.00 18.10
CA SER A 474 28.32 11.05 18.81
C SER A 474 28.60 10.55 20.24
N SER A 475 29.85 10.21 20.49
CA SER A 475 30.37 9.99 21.84
C SER A 475 30.32 11.29 22.63
N SER A 476 29.67 11.32 23.77
CA SER A 476 30.10 12.11 24.91
C SER A 476 29.80 11.33 26.19
N SER A 477 30.92 10.89 26.78
CA SER A 477 31.04 10.46 28.15
C SER A 477 30.68 11.60 29.11
N ASN A 478 29.90 11.34 30.15
CA ASN A 478 30.41 11.57 31.52
C ASN A 478 29.41 11.11 32.59
N GLU A 479 30.05 10.63 33.61
CA GLU A 479 29.60 9.99 34.83
C GLU A 479 28.76 10.85 35.78
N VAL A 480 27.89 10.15 36.50
CA VAL A 480 27.69 10.12 37.97
C VAL A 480 27.24 11.40 38.69
N ARG A 481 26.06 11.38 39.24
CA ARG A 481 25.83 11.31 40.72
C ARG A 481 24.35 11.45 41.08
N ALA A 482 23.94 10.55 41.96
CA ALA A 482 22.70 10.58 42.70
C ALA A 482 22.61 11.82 43.62
N SER A 483 21.40 12.38 43.73
CA SER A 483 20.91 12.85 45.02
C SER A 483 19.40 13.03 45.03
N THR A 484 18.83 12.46 46.03
CA THR A 484 17.47 12.54 46.52
C THR A 484 17.05 13.97 46.88
N SER A 485 15.83 14.37 46.53
CA SER A 485 14.95 15.03 47.49
C SER A 485 13.49 15.10 47.03
N LYS A 486 12.63 14.80 47.98
CA LYS A 486 11.16 14.92 47.95
C LYS A 486 10.76 16.39 47.89
N THR A 487 9.66 16.71 47.19
CA THR A 487 8.51 17.45 47.76
C THR A 487 7.38 17.63 46.76
N THR A 488 6.26 17.06 47.08
CA THR A 488 4.85 17.52 47.12
C THR A 488 4.30 18.57 46.15
N ARG A 489 3.17 18.11 45.55
CA ARG A 489 1.89 18.82 45.27
C ARG A 489 1.86 19.98 44.27
N LYS A 490 1.15 19.79 43.15
CA LYS A 490 -0.24 20.22 42.94
C LYS A 490 -0.68 19.86 41.50
N ARG A 491 -1.85 19.24 41.41
CA ARG A 491 -2.63 19.15 40.18
C ARG A 491 -3.15 20.52 39.79
N PRO A 492 -3.30 20.79 38.50
CA PRO A 492 -4.66 20.97 38.01
C PRO A 492 -4.99 20.10 36.79
N ILE A 493 -6.22 19.80 36.77
CA ILE A 493 -7.08 19.21 35.78
C ILE A 493 -6.92 19.94 34.45
N SER A 494 -6.56 19.20 33.38
CA SER A 494 -7.07 19.52 32.06
C SER A 494 -7.46 18.20 31.39
N HIS A 495 -8.71 18.14 31.09
CA HIS A 495 -9.41 17.07 30.42
C HIS A 495 -8.82 16.75 29.05
N LEU A 496 -8.73 15.43 28.79
CA LEU A 496 -9.22 14.73 27.60
C LEU A 496 -8.77 15.26 26.25
N LEU A 497 -7.84 14.54 25.67
CA LEU A 497 -8.00 14.02 24.31
C LEU A 497 -7.09 12.79 24.25
N ASP A 498 -7.63 11.65 24.63
CA ASP A 498 -7.14 10.36 24.22
C ASP A 498 -7.26 10.32 22.70
N GLU A 499 -6.13 10.35 22.03
CA GLU A 499 -6.04 9.94 20.63
C GLU A 499 -6.21 8.42 20.61
N GLU A 500 -7.47 7.98 20.55
CA GLU A 500 -7.79 6.67 20.04
C GLU A 500 -7.32 6.65 18.59
N GLU A 501 -6.21 5.93 18.33
CA GLU A 501 -6.04 5.25 17.06
C GLU A 501 -7.31 4.43 16.88
N GLU A 502 -8.26 4.92 16.11
CA GLU A 502 -9.34 4.12 15.56
C GLU A 502 -8.70 3.01 14.71
N GLU A 503 -8.22 1.96 15.36
CA GLU A 503 -8.38 0.62 14.83
C GLU A 503 -9.88 0.55 14.51
N ILE A 504 -10.21 0.48 13.23
CA ILE A 504 -11.59 0.27 12.80
C ILE A 504 -11.96 -1.10 13.34
N ASP A 505 -12.50 -1.11 14.54
CA ASP A 505 -13.28 -2.21 15.08
C ASP A 505 -14.48 -2.37 14.16
N VAL A 506 -14.37 -3.36 13.28
CA VAL A 506 -15.52 -3.96 12.60
C VAL A 506 -16.16 -4.88 13.63
N ASP A 507 -16.82 -4.30 14.62
CA ASP A 507 -17.62 -5.07 15.54
C ASP A 507 -19.10 -4.74 15.42
N GLN A 508 -19.79 -5.85 15.23
CA GLN A 508 -21.16 -6.17 15.56
C GLN A 508 -22.26 -5.51 14.72
N GLU A 509 -22.66 -6.22 13.67
CA GLU A 509 -24.08 -6.55 13.54
C GLU A 509 -24.24 -8.02 13.17
N SER A 510 -24.69 -8.79 14.15
CA SER A 510 -25.36 -10.05 13.98
C SER A 510 -26.69 -9.80 13.25
N GLY A 511 -26.86 -10.37 12.08
CA GLY A 511 -28.11 -10.30 11.34
C GLY A 511 -27.99 -11.19 10.12
N GLU A 512 -28.60 -12.34 10.21
CA GLU A 512 -28.86 -13.27 9.14
C GLU A 512 -29.41 -12.55 7.92
N ASP A 513 -28.73 -12.68 6.80
CA ASP A 513 -29.31 -12.89 5.47
C ASP A 513 -28.19 -13.26 4.52
N GLN A 514 -28.13 -14.54 4.23
CA GLN A 514 -27.37 -15.11 3.12
C GLN A 514 -28.08 -14.71 1.84
N GLU A 515 -27.68 -13.63 1.21
CA GLU A 515 -27.88 -13.48 -0.22
C GLU A 515 -26.55 -13.78 -0.93
N GLU A 516 -26.57 -14.87 -1.66
CA GLU A 516 -25.56 -15.32 -2.60
C GLU A 516 -25.33 -14.25 -3.67
N TYR A 517 -24.31 -13.41 -3.50
CA TYR A 517 -23.81 -12.61 -4.63
C TYR A 517 -22.95 -13.51 -5.52
N LYS A 518 -23.54 -13.98 -6.59
CA LYS A 518 -22.78 -14.49 -7.73
C LYS A 518 -22.00 -13.34 -8.33
N SER A 519 -20.70 -13.29 -8.06
CA SER A 519 -19.76 -12.55 -8.88
C SER A 519 -19.63 -13.33 -10.20
N GLU A 520 -20.13 -12.79 -11.27
CA GLU A 520 -19.73 -13.22 -12.60
C GLU A 520 -18.23 -12.99 -12.74
N SER A 521 -17.47 -14.07 -12.63
CA SER A 521 -16.11 -14.10 -13.11
C SER A 521 -16.19 -13.91 -14.61
N SER A 522 -15.63 -12.79 -15.11
CA SER A 522 -15.34 -12.63 -16.53
C SER A 522 -14.51 -13.84 -16.98
N ARG A 523 -15.13 -14.70 -17.73
CA ARG A 523 -14.45 -15.71 -18.53
C ARG A 523 -13.68 -14.93 -19.58
N ASP A 524 -12.36 -15.04 -19.56
CA ASP A 524 -11.52 -14.75 -20.70
C ASP A 524 -11.96 -15.66 -21.83
N SER A 525 -12.71 -15.14 -22.77
CA SER A 525 -12.86 -15.71 -24.10
C SER A 525 -11.67 -15.21 -24.91
N ASP A 526 -10.79 -16.14 -25.27
CA ASP A 526 -9.88 -16.00 -26.41
C ASP A 526 -10.71 -15.63 -27.64
N ASP A 527 -10.72 -14.34 -27.98
CA ASP A 527 -11.19 -13.90 -29.28
C ASP A 527 -9.96 -13.55 -30.12
N SER A 528 -9.70 -14.44 -31.07
CA SER A 528 -8.77 -14.27 -32.16
C SER A 528 -9.04 -12.93 -32.87
N MET A 529 -8.04 -12.06 -32.90
CA MET A 529 -8.04 -10.87 -33.76
C MET A 529 -7.98 -11.33 -35.21
N GLU A 530 -9.07 -11.15 -35.93
CA GLU A 530 -9.04 -10.99 -37.37
C GLU A 530 -8.53 -9.58 -37.68
N GLU A 531 -7.42 -9.52 -38.39
CA GLU A 531 -6.86 -8.31 -38.99
C GLU A 531 -7.75 -7.91 -40.17
N ASP A 532 -8.59 -6.89 -40.01
CA ASP A 532 -9.20 -6.19 -41.13
C ASP A 532 -8.16 -5.22 -41.72
N GLU A 533 -7.56 -5.64 -42.83
CA GLU A 533 -6.84 -4.78 -43.75
C GLU A 533 -7.84 -3.78 -44.36
N LEU A 534 -7.68 -2.50 -44.03
CA LEU A 534 -8.34 -1.41 -44.75
C LEU A 534 -7.46 -1.03 -45.94
N ASP A 535 -7.87 -1.48 -47.12
CA ASP A 535 -7.45 -0.96 -48.42
C ASP A 535 -7.72 0.56 -48.50
N LEU A 536 -6.67 1.34 -48.68
CA LEU A 536 -6.74 2.71 -49.13
C LEU A 536 -6.39 2.73 -50.63
N ASP A 537 -7.40 2.74 -51.47
CA ASP A 537 -7.35 3.24 -52.83
C ASP A 537 -8.67 3.98 -53.12
N ASP A 538 -8.60 5.30 -53.19
CA ASP A 538 -9.05 6.35 -54.13
C ASP A 538 -9.16 7.70 -53.43
#